data_63d387baadae1f6d925bcc179269dd7e
#
_entry.id   63d387baadae1f6d925bcc179269dd7e
#
_cell.length_a   1.000
_cell.length_b   1.000
_cell.length_c   1.000
_cell.angle_alpha   90.00
_cell.angle_beta   90.00
_cell.angle_gamma   90.00
#
_symmetry.space_group_name_H-M   'P 1'
#
loop_
_entity.id
_entity.type
_entity.pdbx_description
1 polymer ?
#
loop_
_entity_poly.entity_id
_entity_poly.type
_entity_poly.pdbx_seq_one_letter_code
_entity_poly.pdbx_strand_id
1 'polypeptide(L)'
;MRHHSLRFLALATAALLMAASCGETGHQEATTAAATPGTDSTLAALHARISADPGNFNNYLERARYLAGIDNFTDAFRDVDRALQIDSTQAAIYIVKGELHWLLQDVRSAYDTYKKCAAIQPDDAACLLKKSAIDITLGNYEMALSQINHALRQNELNPEPYYLKGRLYKEAGDTTLSASSYQTAIELDPNYYDAYIEVGLLYHEKKHDLAEEYFTAAIDVKPKSIEAWYNKAMFLQETGFRDKARYDEARECYRQILGIDPKFAPAWFNQGYIDLEYQKDYARATEAFSRAVELNPGYYQAYYNRGLALEIQGKNREAEADYRKALSIQPDYTDAALALGRVLGER
;
A
#
# COMPACT_ATOMS: atom_id res chain seq x y z
N MET A 1 16.29 -39.34 -12.08
CA MET A 1 15.80 -38.38 -11.09
C MET A 1 15.82 -37.02 -11.73
N ARG A 2 14.70 -36.56 -12.25
CA ARG A 2 14.60 -35.27 -12.97
C ARG A 2 14.10 -34.25 -11.97
N HIS A 3 14.92 -33.28 -11.67
CA HIS A 3 14.54 -32.08 -10.93
C HIS A 3 13.50 -31.30 -11.75
N HIS A 4 12.22 -31.46 -11.44
CA HIS A 4 11.22 -30.51 -11.85
C HIS A 4 11.40 -29.27 -10.99
N SER A 5 11.97 -28.23 -11.58
CA SER A 5 12.07 -26.90 -11.03
C SER A 5 10.65 -26.38 -10.73
N LEU A 6 10.30 -26.32 -9.46
CA LEU A 6 9.15 -25.58 -8.93
C LEU A 6 9.39 -24.06 -9.13
N ARG A 7 9.26 -23.66 -10.40
CA ARG A 7 9.23 -22.25 -10.78
C ARG A 7 7.77 -21.89 -11.03
N PHE A 8 7.01 -21.55 -10.00
CA PHE A 8 5.75 -20.79 -10.13
C PHE A 8 5.17 -20.64 -8.71
N LEU A 9 5.14 -19.44 -8.18
CA LEU A 9 4.07 -18.90 -7.34
C LEU A 9 4.44 -17.63 -6.54
N ALA A 10 5.57 -16.99 -6.82
CA ALA A 10 5.88 -15.73 -6.15
C ALA A 10 5.22 -14.50 -6.81
N LEU A 11 4.73 -14.62 -8.04
CA LEU A 11 4.27 -13.46 -8.84
C LEU A 11 2.79 -13.08 -8.67
N ALA A 12 1.97 -13.94 -8.07
CA ALA A 12 0.52 -13.66 -7.95
C ALA A 12 0.14 -12.87 -6.68
N THR A 13 1.03 -12.76 -5.69
CA THR A 13 0.69 -12.16 -4.39
C THR A 13 1.03 -10.67 -4.28
N ALA A 14 1.95 -10.15 -5.07
CA ALA A 14 2.29 -8.73 -5.04
C ALA A 14 1.16 -7.83 -5.58
N ALA A 15 0.43 -8.28 -6.61
CA ALA A 15 -0.69 -7.51 -7.17
C ALA A 15 -1.96 -7.53 -6.28
N LEU A 16 -2.12 -8.55 -5.42
CA LEU A 16 -3.29 -8.65 -4.52
C LEU A 16 -3.13 -7.83 -3.22
N LEU A 17 -1.91 -7.50 -2.82
CA LEU A 17 -1.66 -6.76 -1.58
C LEU A 17 -1.82 -5.24 -1.73
N MET A 18 -1.69 -4.71 -2.94
CA MET A 18 -1.99 -3.30 -3.22
C MET A 18 -3.49 -3.00 -3.21
N ALA A 19 -4.35 -4.02 -3.45
CA ALA A 19 -5.80 -3.89 -3.34
C ALA A 19 -6.33 -4.10 -1.91
N ALA A 20 -5.56 -4.73 -1.02
CA ALA A 20 -5.97 -5.02 0.36
C ALA A 20 -5.66 -3.89 1.35
N SER A 21 -4.86 -2.88 0.96
CA SER A 21 -4.68 -1.64 1.75
C SER A 21 -5.84 -0.66 1.56
N CYS A 22 -6.75 -0.93 0.61
CA CYS A 22 -7.97 -0.16 0.39
C CYS A 22 -9.18 -1.10 0.52
N GLY A 23 -9.70 -1.27 1.76
CA GLY A 23 -11.07 -1.68 1.98
C GLY A 23 -11.31 -3.15 2.28
N GLU A 24 -11.21 -3.54 3.53
CA GLU A 24 -12.15 -4.47 4.17
C GLU A 24 -12.67 -3.81 5.45
N THR A 25 -13.76 -3.07 5.31
CA THR A 25 -14.64 -2.78 6.44
C THR A 25 -15.50 -4.01 6.68
N GLY A 26 -14.98 -4.96 7.45
CA GLY A 26 -15.84 -5.93 8.12
C GLY A 26 -16.72 -5.17 9.12
N HIS A 27 -18.04 -5.29 8.97
CA HIS A 27 -18.99 -4.89 10.01
C HIS A 27 -18.63 -5.58 11.33
N GLN A 28 -17.94 -4.88 12.20
CA GLN A 28 -17.93 -5.18 13.63
C GLN A 28 -18.84 -4.18 14.31
N GLU A 29 -19.78 -4.74 15.07
CA GLU A 29 -20.65 -4.02 15.97
C GLU A 29 -19.87 -3.00 16.80
N ALA A 30 -20.44 -1.80 16.93
CA ALA A 30 -19.91 -0.70 17.69
C ALA A 30 -19.74 -1.09 19.16
N THR A 31 -18.58 -1.63 19.50
CA THR A 31 -18.07 -1.51 20.86
C THR A 31 -17.43 -0.13 20.95
N THR A 32 -17.95 0.70 21.83
CA THR A 32 -17.42 2.01 22.19
C THR A 32 -15.92 1.90 22.45
N ALA A 33 -15.11 2.20 21.43
CA ALA A 33 -13.67 2.34 21.58
C ALA A 33 -13.45 3.55 22.51
N ALA A 34 -12.83 3.32 23.65
CA ALA A 34 -12.38 4.37 24.54
C ALA A 34 -11.42 5.27 23.74
N ALA A 35 -11.80 6.55 23.56
CA ALA A 35 -10.99 7.54 22.88
C ALA A 35 -9.59 7.59 23.50
N THR A 36 -8.56 7.52 22.66
CA THR A 36 -7.18 7.72 23.09
C THR A 36 -7.03 9.15 23.62
N PRO A 37 -6.34 9.40 24.75
CA PRO A 37 -6.28 10.72 25.40
C PRO A 37 -5.75 11.86 24.54
N GLY A 38 -5.11 11.57 23.40
CA GLY A 38 -4.59 12.57 22.46
C GLY A 38 -5.62 13.09 21.44
N THR A 39 -6.60 12.27 21.06
CA THR A 39 -7.62 12.63 20.04
C THR A 39 -8.60 13.68 20.56
N ASP A 40 -9.01 13.58 21.81
CA ASP A 40 -9.95 14.53 22.44
C ASP A 40 -9.35 15.93 22.58
N SER A 41 -8.07 16.04 22.91
CA SER A 41 -7.41 17.35 23.08
C SER A 41 -7.27 18.11 21.74
N THR A 42 -6.97 17.43 20.65
CA THR A 42 -6.86 18.05 19.31
C THR A 42 -8.22 18.51 18.82
N LEU A 43 -9.24 17.68 18.93
CA LEU A 43 -10.60 18.05 18.54
C LEU A 43 -11.13 19.22 19.37
N ALA A 44 -10.87 19.22 20.68
CA ALA A 44 -11.24 20.32 21.58
C ALA A 44 -10.53 21.63 21.19
N ALA A 45 -9.25 21.58 20.81
CA ALA A 45 -8.53 22.75 20.34
C ALA A 45 -9.09 23.29 19.01
N LEU A 46 -9.46 22.42 18.07
CA LEU A 46 -10.11 22.81 16.81
C LEU A 46 -11.50 23.42 17.06
N HIS A 47 -12.28 22.90 18.00
CA HIS A 47 -13.55 23.50 18.42
C HIS A 47 -13.35 24.90 19.02
N ALA A 48 -12.35 25.07 19.89
CA ALA A 48 -12.04 26.35 20.50
C ALA A 48 -11.64 27.41 19.43
N ARG A 49 -10.85 27.01 18.40
CA ARG A 49 -10.48 27.90 17.30
C ARG A 49 -11.68 28.35 16.48
N ILE A 50 -12.60 27.45 16.17
CA ILE A 50 -13.85 27.78 15.47
C ILE A 50 -14.72 28.71 16.33
N SER A 51 -14.79 28.46 17.65
CA SER A 51 -15.57 29.31 18.55
C SER A 51 -14.99 30.71 18.69
N ALA A 52 -13.67 30.86 18.64
CA ALA A 52 -12.96 32.14 18.69
C ALA A 52 -13.10 32.93 17.37
N ASP A 53 -13.11 32.26 16.24
CA ASP A 53 -13.26 32.89 14.91
C ASP A 53 -14.16 32.01 13.98
N PRO A 54 -15.48 32.14 14.13
CA PRO A 54 -16.45 31.36 13.36
C PRO A 54 -16.57 31.80 11.90
N GLY A 55 -15.96 32.91 11.52
CA GLY A 55 -15.92 33.42 10.15
C GLY A 55 -14.73 32.92 9.33
N ASN A 56 -13.79 32.24 9.94
CA ASN A 56 -12.61 31.71 9.26
C ASN A 56 -12.85 30.30 8.72
N PHE A 57 -13.02 30.19 7.42
CA PHE A 57 -13.27 28.89 6.76
C PHE A 57 -12.13 27.89 6.97
N ASN A 58 -10.88 28.33 7.13
CA ASN A 58 -9.74 27.44 7.34
C ASN A 58 -9.86 26.59 8.62
N ASN A 59 -10.45 27.19 9.70
CA ASN A 59 -10.67 26.44 10.94
C ASN A 59 -11.59 25.22 10.73
N TYR A 60 -12.60 25.35 9.88
CA TYR A 60 -13.50 24.25 9.52
C TYR A 60 -12.77 23.24 8.63
N LEU A 61 -11.93 23.67 7.68
CA LEU A 61 -11.17 22.76 6.82
C LEU A 61 -10.17 21.92 7.61
N GLU A 62 -9.49 22.52 8.59
CA GLU A 62 -8.59 21.76 9.49
C GLU A 62 -9.35 20.72 10.30
N ARG A 63 -10.53 21.09 10.85
CA ARG A 63 -11.35 20.13 11.58
C ARG A 63 -11.92 19.06 10.67
N ALA A 64 -12.31 19.39 9.45
CA ALA A 64 -12.78 18.41 8.46
C ALA A 64 -11.71 17.36 8.14
N ARG A 65 -10.45 17.76 7.93
CA ARG A 65 -9.34 16.82 7.71
C ARG A 65 -9.08 15.94 8.94
N TYR A 66 -9.13 16.54 10.13
CA TYR A 66 -9.00 15.76 11.38
C TYR A 66 -10.11 14.73 11.53
N LEU A 67 -11.38 15.14 11.31
CA LEU A 67 -12.54 14.28 11.38
C LEU A 67 -12.47 13.13 10.37
N ALA A 68 -12.01 13.41 9.15
CA ALA A 68 -11.77 12.39 8.13
C ALA A 68 -10.69 11.37 8.56
N GLY A 69 -9.64 11.83 9.25
CA GLY A 69 -8.58 10.98 9.78
C GLY A 69 -9.03 10.02 10.89
N ILE A 70 -10.21 10.25 11.49
CA ILE A 70 -10.86 9.37 12.47
C ILE A 70 -12.18 8.79 11.92
N ASP A 71 -12.30 8.67 10.59
CA ASP A 71 -13.44 8.11 9.85
C ASP A 71 -14.80 8.81 10.08
N ASN A 72 -14.83 10.00 10.68
CA ASN A 72 -16.05 10.78 10.86
C ASN A 72 -16.34 11.68 9.65
N PHE A 73 -16.64 11.07 8.51
CA PHE A 73 -16.88 11.77 7.26
C PHE A 73 -18.13 12.64 7.29
N THR A 74 -19.17 12.26 8.05
CA THR A 74 -20.42 13.04 8.16
C THR A 74 -20.17 14.44 8.70
N ASP A 75 -19.42 14.55 9.78
CA ASP A 75 -19.10 15.84 10.36
C ASP A 75 -18.03 16.59 9.54
N ALA A 76 -17.11 15.84 8.90
CA ALA A 76 -16.14 16.45 7.97
C ALA A 76 -16.84 17.17 6.81
N PHE A 77 -17.82 16.54 6.15
CA PHE A 77 -18.60 17.21 5.10
C PHE A 77 -19.42 18.39 5.62
N ARG A 78 -19.99 18.28 6.83
CA ARG A 78 -20.72 19.43 7.44
C ARG A 78 -19.80 20.64 7.63
N ASP A 79 -18.55 20.42 8.02
CA ASP A 79 -17.56 21.48 8.14
C ASP A 79 -17.21 22.09 6.77
N VAL A 80 -17.01 21.26 5.75
CA VAL A 80 -16.80 21.73 4.38
C VAL A 80 -17.98 22.56 3.87
N ASP A 81 -19.21 22.11 4.12
CA ASP A 81 -20.42 22.88 3.73
C ASP A 81 -20.50 24.18 4.51
N ARG A 82 -20.08 24.24 5.77
CA ARG A 82 -19.97 25.49 6.54
C ARG A 82 -18.90 26.42 5.95
N ALA A 83 -17.74 25.89 5.56
CA ALA A 83 -16.69 26.67 4.88
C ALA A 83 -17.21 27.26 3.56
N LEU A 84 -17.97 26.50 2.75
CA LEU A 84 -18.60 26.96 1.51
C LEU A 84 -19.63 28.10 1.74
N GLN A 85 -20.33 28.08 2.87
CA GLN A 85 -21.25 29.17 3.24
C GLN A 85 -20.52 30.45 3.61
N ILE A 86 -19.29 30.35 4.12
CA ILE A 86 -18.44 31.51 4.47
C ILE A 86 -17.85 32.12 3.19
N ASP A 87 -17.22 31.31 2.35
CA ASP A 87 -16.64 31.77 1.07
C ASP A 87 -16.57 30.64 0.06
N SER A 88 -17.48 30.64 -0.92
CA SER A 88 -17.54 29.61 -1.96
C SER A 88 -16.54 29.81 -3.11
N THR A 89 -15.68 30.82 -3.06
CA THR A 89 -14.70 31.13 -4.12
C THR A 89 -13.31 30.56 -3.83
N GLN A 90 -13.10 29.98 -2.65
CA GLN A 90 -11.81 29.50 -2.19
C GLN A 90 -11.50 28.11 -2.71
N ALA A 91 -10.40 27.95 -3.46
CA ALA A 91 -9.91 26.66 -3.97
C ALA A 91 -9.70 25.63 -2.85
N ALA A 92 -9.14 26.04 -1.72
CA ALA A 92 -8.85 25.18 -0.57
C ALA A 92 -10.07 24.37 -0.10
N ILE A 93 -11.29 24.93 -0.19
CA ILE A 93 -12.51 24.25 0.24
C ILE A 93 -12.85 23.10 -0.70
N TYR A 94 -12.72 23.33 -2.01
CA TYR A 94 -12.97 22.29 -3.02
C TYR A 94 -11.88 21.21 -3.00
N ILE A 95 -10.63 21.58 -2.67
CA ILE A 95 -9.54 20.60 -2.49
C ILE A 95 -9.91 19.65 -1.35
N VAL A 96 -10.26 20.19 -0.16
CA VAL A 96 -10.68 19.34 0.98
C VAL A 96 -11.92 18.52 0.65
N LYS A 97 -12.92 19.11 -0.01
CA LYS A 97 -14.13 18.37 -0.42
C LYS A 97 -13.80 17.21 -1.37
N GLY A 98 -12.91 17.44 -2.33
CA GLY A 98 -12.45 16.40 -3.25
C GLY A 98 -11.63 15.32 -2.55
N GLU A 99 -10.77 15.69 -1.58
CA GLU A 99 -10.04 14.74 -0.74
C GLU A 99 -10.98 13.84 0.07
N LEU A 100 -12.07 14.37 0.64
CA LEU A 100 -13.08 13.58 1.35
C LEU A 100 -13.78 12.57 0.42
N HIS A 101 -14.18 13.01 -0.79
CA HIS A 101 -14.77 12.10 -1.78
C HIS A 101 -13.78 11.01 -2.21
N TRP A 102 -12.51 11.36 -2.39
CA TRP A 102 -11.46 10.40 -2.73
C TRP A 102 -11.26 9.34 -1.64
N LEU A 103 -11.20 9.75 -0.37
CA LEU A 103 -11.11 8.82 0.77
C LEU A 103 -12.30 7.85 0.85
N LEU A 104 -13.49 8.30 0.44
CA LEU A 104 -14.68 7.45 0.33
C LEU A 104 -14.73 6.63 -0.97
N GLN A 105 -13.66 6.64 -1.77
CA GLN A 105 -13.59 5.98 -3.08
C GLN A 105 -14.64 6.46 -4.10
N ASP A 106 -15.28 7.62 -3.84
CA ASP A 106 -16.16 8.27 -4.78
C ASP A 106 -15.36 9.13 -5.77
N VAL A 107 -14.70 8.43 -6.69
CA VAL A 107 -13.81 9.03 -7.71
C VAL A 107 -14.56 10.04 -8.58
N ARG A 108 -15.85 9.78 -8.86
CA ARG A 108 -16.66 10.66 -9.69
C ARG A 108 -16.90 12.01 -9.01
N SER A 109 -17.36 12.00 -7.77
CA SER A 109 -17.59 13.23 -7.01
C SER A 109 -16.30 13.97 -6.71
N ALA A 110 -15.18 13.26 -6.47
CA ALA A 110 -13.86 13.87 -6.35
C ALA A 110 -13.48 14.60 -7.64
N TYR A 111 -13.61 13.95 -8.81
CA TYR A 111 -13.31 14.55 -10.11
C TYR A 111 -14.16 15.79 -10.39
N ASP A 112 -15.49 15.70 -10.20
CA ASP A 112 -16.40 16.82 -10.42
C ASP A 112 -16.07 18.00 -9.48
N THR A 113 -15.68 17.71 -8.25
CA THR A 113 -15.25 18.71 -7.26
C THR A 113 -13.97 19.40 -7.68
N TYR A 114 -12.94 18.67 -8.12
CA TYR A 114 -11.68 19.28 -8.60
C TYR A 114 -11.87 20.02 -9.93
N LYS A 115 -12.74 19.53 -10.80
CA LYS A 115 -13.14 20.25 -12.00
C LYS A 115 -13.78 21.58 -11.68
N LYS A 116 -14.64 21.62 -10.66
CA LYS A 116 -15.23 22.86 -10.16
C LYS A 116 -14.18 23.79 -9.53
N CYS A 117 -13.22 23.24 -8.78
CA CYS A 117 -12.07 23.95 -8.24
C CYS A 117 -11.31 24.69 -9.34
N ALA A 118 -10.91 23.99 -10.38
CA ALA A 118 -10.20 24.55 -11.52
C ALA A 118 -11.04 25.55 -12.36
N ALA A 119 -12.36 25.45 -12.32
CA ALA A 119 -13.25 26.43 -12.98
C ALA A 119 -13.35 27.74 -12.19
N ILE A 120 -13.31 27.68 -10.84
CA ILE A 120 -13.35 28.85 -9.96
C ILE A 120 -12.00 29.57 -9.92
N GLN A 121 -10.93 28.81 -9.83
CA GLN A 121 -9.55 29.31 -9.83
C GLN A 121 -8.70 28.57 -10.88
N PRO A 122 -8.75 29.01 -12.16
CA PRO A 122 -8.11 28.29 -13.27
C PRO A 122 -6.58 28.17 -13.16
N ASP A 123 -5.96 29.10 -12.43
CA ASP A 123 -4.51 29.15 -12.23
C ASP A 123 -4.08 28.57 -10.88
N ASP A 124 -5.01 28.00 -10.09
CA ASP A 124 -4.62 27.35 -8.83
C ASP A 124 -3.92 26.02 -9.12
N ALA A 125 -2.62 25.97 -8.83
CA ALA A 125 -1.79 24.80 -9.07
C ALA A 125 -2.31 23.54 -8.35
N ALA A 126 -2.79 23.68 -7.11
CA ALA A 126 -3.27 22.54 -6.34
C ALA A 126 -4.55 21.95 -6.94
N CYS A 127 -5.51 22.78 -7.39
CA CYS A 127 -6.69 22.31 -8.12
C CYS A 127 -6.31 21.54 -9.39
N LEU A 128 -5.36 22.09 -10.16
CA LEU A 128 -4.90 21.47 -11.41
C LEU A 128 -4.22 20.13 -11.14
N LEU A 129 -3.36 20.03 -10.13
CA LEU A 129 -2.63 18.81 -9.79
C LEU A 129 -3.57 17.73 -9.24
N LYS A 130 -4.50 18.07 -8.34
CA LYS A 130 -5.49 17.10 -7.84
C LYS A 130 -6.38 16.56 -8.96
N LYS A 131 -6.81 17.43 -9.88
CA LYS A 131 -7.57 16.99 -11.07
C LYS A 131 -6.73 16.12 -11.99
N SER A 132 -5.47 16.51 -12.27
CA SER A 132 -4.57 15.74 -13.15
C SER A 132 -4.28 14.35 -12.60
N ALA A 133 -4.20 14.16 -11.28
CA ALA A 133 -4.03 12.86 -10.65
C ALA A 133 -5.17 11.88 -11.00
N ILE A 134 -6.40 12.37 -11.08
CA ILE A 134 -7.55 11.55 -11.53
C ILE A 134 -7.53 11.37 -13.06
N ASP A 135 -7.21 12.43 -13.82
CA ASP A 135 -7.10 12.34 -15.29
C ASP A 135 -6.08 11.26 -15.71
N ILE A 136 -4.97 11.12 -14.99
CA ILE A 136 -4.00 10.03 -15.20
C ILE A 136 -4.66 8.66 -15.03
N THR A 137 -5.38 8.46 -13.93
CA THR A 137 -6.09 7.20 -13.65
C THR A 137 -7.17 6.87 -14.69
N LEU A 138 -7.79 7.90 -15.27
CA LEU A 138 -8.80 7.76 -16.33
C LEU A 138 -8.19 7.62 -17.73
N GLY A 139 -6.86 7.65 -17.88
CA GLY A 139 -6.17 7.59 -19.18
C GLY A 139 -6.18 8.89 -19.98
N ASN A 140 -6.60 10.01 -19.41
CA ASN A 140 -6.66 11.33 -20.05
C ASN A 140 -5.27 12.01 -20.04
N TYR A 141 -4.24 11.33 -20.54
CA TYR A 141 -2.83 11.73 -20.35
C TYR A 141 -2.48 13.10 -20.93
N GLU A 142 -3.00 13.47 -22.11
CA GLU A 142 -2.74 14.79 -22.70
C GLU A 142 -3.28 15.93 -21.83
N MET A 143 -4.49 15.75 -21.29
CA MET A 143 -5.11 16.74 -20.43
C MET A 143 -4.35 16.84 -19.09
N ALA A 144 -4.00 15.70 -18.50
CA ALA A 144 -3.21 15.66 -17.26
C ALA A 144 -1.85 16.35 -17.45
N LEU A 145 -1.13 16.04 -18.53
CA LEU A 145 0.16 16.65 -18.82
C LEU A 145 0.08 18.17 -19.03
N SER A 146 -0.97 18.66 -19.71
CA SER A 146 -1.22 20.09 -19.88
C SER A 146 -1.40 20.80 -18.54
N GLN A 147 -2.18 20.22 -17.62
CA GLN A 147 -2.42 20.77 -16.28
C GLN A 147 -1.16 20.75 -15.41
N ILE A 148 -0.43 19.63 -15.43
CA ILE A 148 0.85 19.50 -14.71
C ILE A 148 1.86 20.54 -15.20
N ASN A 149 2.00 20.70 -16.52
CA ASN A 149 2.89 21.71 -17.09
C ASN A 149 2.43 23.15 -16.77
N HIS A 150 1.12 23.39 -16.63
CA HIS A 150 0.61 24.67 -16.17
C HIS A 150 1.06 24.96 -14.72
N ALA A 151 0.91 23.99 -13.83
CA ALA A 151 1.38 24.11 -12.44
C ALA A 151 2.90 24.33 -12.35
N LEU A 152 3.68 23.64 -13.18
CA LEU A 152 5.14 23.81 -13.26
C LEU A 152 5.56 25.22 -13.69
N ARG A 153 4.84 25.87 -14.60
CA ARG A 153 5.14 27.25 -14.98
C ARG A 153 4.99 28.24 -13.83
N GLN A 154 4.19 27.90 -12.81
CA GLN A 154 4.02 28.74 -11.62
C GLN A 154 5.12 28.49 -10.58
N ASN A 155 5.52 27.23 -10.41
CA ASN A 155 6.60 26.85 -9.50
C ASN A 155 7.31 25.59 -9.99
N GLU A 156 8.45 25.79 -10.63
CA GLU A 156 9.30 24.70 -11.14
C GLU A 156 10.01 23.90 -10.02
N LEU A 157 10.06 24.44 -8.80
CA LEU A 157 10.67 23.78 -7.65
C LEU A 157 9.67 22.94 -6.82
N ASN A 158 8.40 22.87 -7.25
CA ASN A 158 7.43 21.99 -6.61
C ASN A 158 7.66 20.54 -7.04
N PRO A 159 7.92 19.58 -6.12
CA PRO A 159 8.16 18.16 -6.48
C PRO A 159 6.88 17.43 -6.95
N GLU A 160 5.68 17.82 -6.49
CA GLU A 160 4.42 17.13 -6.80
C GLU A 160 4.11 17.00 -8.30
N PRO A 161 4.27 18.04 -9.14
CA PRO A 161 4.12 17.93 -10.58
C PRO A 161 5.04 16.90 -11.23
N TYR A 162 6.29 16.80 -10.78
CA TYR A 162 7.24 15.81 -11.31
C TYR A 162 6.85 14.39 -10.89
N TYR A 163 6.40 14.20 -9.66
CA TYR A 163 5.83 12.93 -9.22
C TYR A 163 4.62 12.52 -10.09
N LEU A 164 3.70 13.44 -10.37
CA LEU A 164 2.55 13.17 -11.24
C LEU A 164 2.97 12.90 -12.70
N LYS A 165 4.02 13.55 -13.23
CA LYS A 165 4.60 13.21 -14.52
C LYS A 165 5.17 11.79 -14.51
N GLY A 166 5.84 11.39 -13.44
CA GLY A 166 6.35 10.04 -13.24
C GLY A 166 5.22 9.01 -13.32
N ARG A 167 4.11 9.24 -12.62
CA ARG A 167 2.91 8.40 -12.69
C ARG A 167 2.31 8.36 -14.09
N LEU A 168 2.17 9.51 -14.74
CA LEU A 168 1.64 9.62 -16.09
C LEU A 168 2.44 8.78 -17.08
N TYR A 169 3.77 8.92 -17.08
CA TYR A 169 4.64 8.17 -17.98
C TYR A 169 4.67 6.67 -17.66
N LYS A 170 4.53 6.29 -16.37
CA LYS A 170 4.39 4.88 -15.95
C LYS A 170 3.14 4.26 -16.59
N GLU A 171 1.98 4.92 -16.44
CA GLU A 171 0.71 4.46 -17.01
C GLU A 171 0.73 4.47 -18.55
N ALA A 172 1.47 5.39 -19.17
CA ALA A 172 1.68 5.45 -20.62
C ALA A 172 2.72 4.42 -21.13
N GLY A 173 3.38 3.69 -20.24
CA GLY A 173 4.37 2.66 -20.58
C GLY A 173 5.79 3.18 -20.82
N ASP A 174 6.06 4.48 -20.63
CA ASP A 174 7.40 5.06 -20.75
C ASP A 174 8.14 5.02 -19.40
N THR A 175 8.75 3.88 -19.11
CA THR A 175 9.47 3.66 -17.84
C THR A 175 10.72 4.56 -17.71
N THR A 176 11.28 5.06 -18.81
CA THR A 176 12.46 5.93 -18.77
C THR A 176 12.08 7.34 -18.33
N LEU A 177 11.08 7.94 -18.95
CA LEU A 177 10.56 9.24 -18.57
C LEU A 177 9.90 9.19 -17.17
N SER A 178 9.29 8.06 -16.82
CA SER A 178 8.75 7.83 -15.50
C SER A 178 9.84 7.91 -14.42
N ALA A 179 10.91 7.10 -14.55
CA ALA A 179 12.02 7.10 -13.61
C ALA A 179 12.68 8.48 -13.47
N SER A 180 12.98 9.14 -14.60
CA SER A 180 13.57 10.49 -14.61
C SER A 180 12.69 11.51 -13.91
N SER A 181 11.35 11.44 -14.10
CA SER A 181 10.42 12.37 -13.47
C SER A 181 10.36 12.16 -11.96
N TYR A 182 10.29 10.92 -11.48
CA TYR A 182 10.35 10.63 -10.04
C TYR A 182 11.69 11.04 -9.41
N GLN A 183 12.82 10.82 -10.11
CA GLN A 183 14.13 11.27 -9.64
C GLN A 183 14.18 12.79 -9.47
N THR A 184 13.60 13.56 -10.41
CA THR A 184 13.49 15.02 -10.26
C THR A 184 12.67 15.39 -9.02
N ALA A 185 11.57 14.67 -8.74
CA ALA A 185 10.80 14.91 -7.52
C ALA A 185 11.63 14.67 -6.25
N ILE A 186 12.46 13.62 -6.22
CA ILE A 186 13.39 13.30 -5.12
C ILE A 186 14.49 14.37 -4.98
N GLU A 187 15.04 14.85 -6.09
CA GLU A 187 16.07 15.91 -6.08
C GLU A 187 15.53 17.23 -5.50
N LEU A 188 14.25 17.53 -5.76
CA LEU A 188 13.58 18.72 -5.22
C LEU A 188 13.13 18.56 -3.77
N ASP A 189 12.69 17.37 -3.40
CA ASP A 189 12.34 17.01 -2.03
C ASP A 189 12.93 15.64 -1.65
N PRO A 190 14.08 15.63 -0.94
CA PRO A 190 14.68 14.38 -0.48
C PRO A 190 13.82 13.57 0.51
N ASN A 191 12.71 14.10 1.00
CA ASN A 191 11.75 13.39 1.83
C ASN A 191 10.52 12.89 1.05
N TYR A 192 10.54 12.96 -0.29
CA TYR A 192 9.40 12.53 -1.10
C TYR A 192 9.28 11.01 -1.14
N TYR A 193 8.74 10.44 -0.07
CA TYR A 193 8.61 9.00 0.17
C TYR A 193 8.02 8.23 -1.03
N ASP A 194 6.89 8.72 -1.57
CA ASP A 194 6.18 8.00 -2.63
C ASP A 194 7.00 7.91 -3.92
N ALA A 195 7.84 8.90 -4.21
CA ALA A 195 8.74 8.86 -5.37
C ALA A 195 9.85 7.80 -5.19
N TYR A 196 10.40 7.62 -3.99
CA TYR A 196 11.35 6.55 -3.72
C TYR A 196 10.73 5.17 -3.93
N ILE A 197 9.51 4.94 -3.42
CA ILE A 197 8.79 3.68 -3.64
C ILE A 197 8.58 3.41 -5.12
N GLU A 198 8.10 4.37 -5.87
CA GLU A 198 7.80 4.21 -7.30
C GLU A 198 9.07 3.93 -8.13
N VAL A 199 10.17 4.63 -7.89
CA VAL A 199 11.45 4.34 -8.56
C VAL A 199 11.97 2.95 -8.16
N GLY A 200 11.89 2.62 -6.87
CA GLY A 200 12.24 1.30 -6.37
C GLY A 200 11.48 0.18 -7.09
N LEU A 201 10.17 0.33 -7.28
CA LEU A 201 9.33 -0.63 -8.02
C LEU A 201 9.73 -0.74 -9.49
N LEU A 202 10.03 0.37 -10.18
CA LEU A 202 10.49 0.35 -11.58
C LEU A 202 11.82 -0.42 -11.75
N TYR A 203 12.75 -0.30 -10.80
CA TYR A 203 13.99 -1.06 -10.81
C TYR A 203 13.78 -2.51 -10.35
N HIS A 204 12.85 -2.76 -9.43
CA HIS A 204 12.47 -4.12 -9.01
C HIS A 204 11.96 -4.97 -10.19
N GLU A 205 11.07 -4.43 -11.02
CA GLU A 205 10.59 -5.11 -12.23
C GLU A 205 11.73 -5.58 -13.15
N LYS A 206 12.80 -4.79 -13.22
CA LYS A 206 14.01 -5.09 -13.99
C LYS A 206 15.01 -5.96 -13.21
N LYS A 207 14.72 -6.32 -11.96
CA LYS A 207 15.64 -6.99 -11.01
C LYS A 207 16.98 -6.30 -10.89
N HIS A 208 16.99 -4.97 -10.94
CA HIS A 208 18.19 -4.13 -10.86
C HIS A 208 18.46 -3.73 -9.40
N ASP A 209 19.71 -3.81 -8.98
CA ASP A 209 20.10 -3.63 -7.57
C ASP A 209 19.79 -2.22 -7.01
N LEU A 210 19.66 -1.20 -7.86
CA LEU A 210 19.15 0.11 -7.46
C LEU A 210 17.78 0.06 -6.76
N ALA A 211 16.97 -0.97 -6.99
CA ALA A 211 15.69 -1.13 -6.26
C ALA A 211 15.90 -1.16 -4.75
N GLU A 212 16.94 -1.88 -4.30
CA GLU A 212 17.26 -1.97 -2.88
C GLU A 212 17.67 -0.63 -2.28
N GLU A 213 18.47 0.16 -3.03
CA GLU A 213 18.90 1.49 -2.60
C GLU A 213 17.70 2.43 -2.42
N TYR A 214 16.77 2.44 -3.41
CA TYR A 214 15.57 3.27 -3.33
C TYR A 214 14.60 2.84 -2.22
N PHE A 215 14.40 1.54 -2.00
CA PHE A 215 13.59 1.08 -0.88
C PHE A 215 14.26 1.38 0.47
N THR A 216 15.60 1.35 0.54
CA THR A 216 16.32 1.75 1.74
C THR A 216 16.13 3.24 2.02
N ALA A 217 16.25 4.09 1.00
CA ALA A 217 15.97 5.52 1.13
C ALA A 217 14.51 5.79 1.55
N ALA A 218 13.54 5.04 1.03
CA ALA A 218 12.14 5.13 1.48
C ALA A 218 11.99 4.77 2.97
N ILE A 219 12.72 3.75 3.45
CA ILE A 219 12.76 3.37 4.88
C ILE A 219 13.37 4.50 5.71
N ASP A 220 14.45 5.15 5.25
CA ASP A 220 15.07 6.27 5.96
C ASP A 220 14.10 7.44 6.11
N VAL A 221 13.27 7.71 5.10
CA VAL A 221 12.22 8.74 5.17
C VAL A 221 11.09 8.33 6.11
N LYS A 222 10.61 7.07 6.03
CA LYS A 222 9.53 6.54 6.87
C LYS A 222 9.93 5.21 7.52
N PRO A 223 10.66 5.20 8.63
CA PRO A 223 11.20 3.98 9.26
C PRO A 223 10.15 2.96 9.71
N LYS A 224 8.91 3.38 9.93
CA LYS A 224 7.79 2.52 10.32
C LYS A 224 6.88 2.14 9.13
N SER A 225 7.31 2.36 7.90
CA SER A 225 6.55 1.96 6.73
C SER A 225 6.65 0.46 6.49
N ILE A 226 5.57 -0.28 6.70
CA ILE A 226 5.46 -1.71 6.33
C ILE A 226 5.69 -1.89 4.83
N GLU A 227 5.14 -0.99 4.01
CA GLU A 227 5.28 -1.02 2.55
C GLU A 227 6.74 -0.98 2.10
N ALA A 228 7.54 -0.04 2.61
CA ALA A 228 8.95 0.09 2.22
C ALA A 228 9.78 -1.13 2.64
N TRP A 229 9.59 -1.60 3.87
CA TRP A 229 10.23 -2.82 4.37
C TRP A 229 9.81 -4.06 3.55
N TYR A 230 8.53 -4.16 3.20
CA TYR A 230 8.00 -5.29 2.45
C TYR A 230 8.55 -5.32 1.01
N ASN A 231 8.55 -4.17 0.32
CA ASN A 231 9.11 -4.07 -1.03
C ASN A 231 10.60 -4.41 -1.05
N LYS A 232 11.40 -3.93 -0.07
CA LYS A 232 12.79 -4.31 0.09
C LYS A 232 12.94 -5.82 0.32
N ALA A 233 12.17 -6.39 1.25
CA ALA A 233 12.20 -7.82 1.55
C ALA A 233 11.88 -8.69 0.33
N MET A 234 10.85 -8.33 -0.43
CA MET A 234 10.45 -9.04 -1.65
C MET A 234 11.56 -8.99 -2.70
N PHE A 235 12.16 -7.82 -2.94
CA PHE A 235 13.27 -7.69 -3.87
C PHE A 235 14.48 -8.56 -3.48
N LEU A 236 14.86 -8.53 -2.20
CA LEU A 236 15.98 -9.33 -1.67
C LEU A 236 15.68 -10.84 -1.81
N GLN A 237 14.45 -11.26 -1.48
CA GLN A 237 14.03 -12.65 -1.61
C GLN A 237 14.04 -13.12 -3.08
N GLU A 238 13.52 -12.32 -4.01
CA GLU A 238 13.50 -12.66 -5.43
C GLU A 238 14.88 -12.69 -6.08
N THR A 239 15.83 -11.94 -5.54
CA THR A 239 17.21 -11.87 -6.05
C THR A 239 18.20 -12.69 -5.25
N GLY A 240 17.75 -13.37 -4.20
CA GLY A 240 18.58 -14.22 -3.33
C GLY A 240 19.27 -15.39 -4.03
N PHE A 241 18.83 -15.78 -5.25
CA PHE A 241 19.55 -16.74 -6.08
C PHE A 241 20.92 -16.23 -6.56
N ARG A 242 21.16 -14.91 -6.55
CA ARG A 242 22.43 -14.28 -6.90
C ARG A 242 23.41 -14.35 -5.74
N ASP A 243 22.91 -14.14 -4.52
CA ASP A 243 23.66 -14.21 -3.27
C ASP A 243 22.71 -14.69 -2.15
N LYS A 244 23.08 -15.80 -1.51
CA LYS A 244 22.27 -16.41 -0.45
C LYS A 244 22.15 -15.54 0.80
N ALA A 245 23.08 -14.61 1.04
CA ALA A 245 22.99 -13.65 2.13
C ALA A 245 21.73 -12.77 2.04
N ARG A 246 21.25 -12.51 0.83
CA ARG A 246 20.02 -11.75 0.60
C ARG A 246 18.75 -12.38 1.23
N TYR A 247 18.73 -13.71 1.39
CA TYR A 247 17.62 -14.36 2.11
C TYR A 247 17.62 -14.03 3.61
N ASP A 248 18.80 -13.89 4.22
CA ASP A 248 18.91 -13.50 5.62
C ASP A 248 18.54 -12.02 5.80
N GLU A 249 18.94 -11.18 4.85
CA GLU A 249 18.55 -9.76 4.81
C GLU A 249 17.02 -9.58 4.60
N ALA A 250 16.42 -10.36 3.70
CA ALA A 250 14.96 -10.38 3.53
C ALA A 250 14.24 -10.78 4.82
N ARG A 251 14.75 -11.80 5.53
CA ARG A 251 14.20 -12.21 6.84
C ARG A 251 14.32 -11.11 7.89
N GLU A 252 15.41 -10.34 7.87
CA GLU A 252 15.55 -9.18 8.75
C GLU A 252 14.48 -8.14 8.44
N CYS A 253 14.26 -7.80 7.17
CA CYS A 253 13.18 -6.88 6.78
C CYS A 253 11.81 -7.37 7.26
N TYR A 254 11.48 -8.66 7.11
CA TYR A 254 10.22 -9.20 7.66
C TYR A 254 10.17 -9.13 9.19
N ARG A 255 11.29 -9.28 9.91
CA ARG A 255 11.34 -9.05 11.36
C ARG A 255 11.05 -7.60 11.73
N GLN A 256 11.57 -6.64 10.96
CA GLN A 256 11.24 -5.22 11.17
C GLN A 256 9.75 -4.96 10.99
N ILE A 257 9.12 -5.54 9.96
CA ILE A 257 7.67 -5.47 9.76
C ILE A 257 6.92 -6.02 10.97
N LEU A 258 7.30 -7.19 11.46
CA LEU A 258 6.65 -7.81 12.62
C LEU A 258 6.91 -7.06 13.95
N GLY A 259 7.98 -6.27 14.00
CA GLY A 259 8.21 -5.30 15.08
C GLY A 259 7.26 -4.10 15.03
N ILE A 260 6.82 -3.72 13.83
CA ILE A 260 5.85 -2.63 13.61
C ILE A 260 4.41 -3.14 13.79
N ASP A 261 4.08 -4.24 13.11
CA ASP A 261 2.79 -4.93 13.22
C ASP A 261 2.98 -6.45 13.37
N PRO A 262 2.90 -6.97 14.60
CA PRO A 262 3.02 -8.40 14.87
C PRO A 262 1.91 -9.27 14.22
N LYS A 263 0.81 -8.64 13.77
CA LYS A 263 -0.32 -9.31 13.14
C LYS A 263 -0.25 -9.35 11.61
N PHE A 264 0.80 -8.83 11.01
CA PHE A 264 0.98 -8.82 9.56
C PHE A 264 1.31 -10.24 9.04
N ALA A 265 0.27 -11.02 8.77
CA ALA A 265 0.37 -12.43 8.35
C ALA A 265 1.29 -12.66 7.13
N PRO A 266 1.36 -11.76 6.11
CA PRO A 266 2.27 -11.96 4.98
C PRO A 266 3.76 -12.03 5.36
N ALA A 267 4.20 -11.29 6.39
CA ALA A 267 5.59 -11.36 6.83
C ALA A 267 5.90 -12.72 7.48
N TRP A 268 5.01 -13.28 8.27
CA TRP A 268 5.14 -14.63 8.81
C TRP A 268 5.21 -15.68 7.70
N PHE A 269 4.32 -15.56 6.71
CA PHE A 269 4.31 -16.45 5.56
C PHE A 269 5.63 -16.43 4.79
N ASN A 270 6.15 -15.24 4.47
CA ASN A 270 7.39 -15.11 3.69
C ASN A 270 8.63 -15.55 4.48
N GLN A 271 8.68 -15.34 5.80
CA GLN A 271 9.73 -15.94 6.64
C GLN A 271 9.68 -17.47 6.56
N GLY A 272 8.51 -18.05 6.73
CA GLY A 272 8.32 -19.50 6.61
C GLY A 272 8.72 -20.03 5.23
N TYR A 273 8.42 -19.27 4.18
CA TYR A 273 8.81 -19.64 2.82
C TYR A 273 10.33 -19.65 2.62
N ILE A 274 11.04 -18.64 3.14
CA ILE A 274 12.51 -18.61 3.12
C ILE A 274 13.08 -19.80 3.92
N ASP A 275 12.56 -20.09 5.10
CA ASP A 275 13.01 -21.21 5.93
C ASP A 275 12.74 -22.56 5.24
N LEU A 276 11.59 -22.72 4.56
CA LEU A 276 11.23 -23.93 3.81
C LEU A 276 12.11 -24.13 2.58
N GLU A 277 12.19 -23.14 1.71
CA GLU A 277 12.76 -23.31 0.39
C GLU A 277 14.28 -23.09 0.34
N TYR A 278 14.81 -22.14 1.10
CA TYR A 278 16.18 -21.74 0.96
C TYR A 278 17.05 -22.15 2.14
N GLN A 279 16.56 -22.03 3.38
CA GLN A 279 17.32 -22.42 4.58
C GLN A 279 17.17 -23.91 4.92
N LYS A 280 16.09 -24.56 4.42
CA LYS A 280 15.72 -25.94 4.73
C LYS A 280 15.52 -26.20 6.22
N ASP A 281 15.13 -25.15 6.97
CA ASP A 281 14.75 -25.25 8.37
C ASP A 281 13.23 -25.49 8.48
N TYR A 282 12.86 -26.75 8.33
CA TYR A 282 11.46 -27.13 8.27
C TYR A 282 10.70 -26.93 9.58
N ALA A 283 11.41 -26.95 10.71
CA ALA A 283 10.81 -26.69 12.01
C ALA A 283 10.38 -25.22 12.14
N ARG A 284 11.30 -24.31 11.81
CA ARG A 284 11.03 -22.86 11.80
C ARG A 284 9.99 -22.48 10.75
N ALA A 285 10.04 -23.11 9.56
CA ALA A 285 9.02 -22.91 8.54
C ALA A 285 7.62 -23.28 9.07
N THR A 286 7.49 -24.44 9.74
CA THR A 286 6.22 -24.87 10.34
C THR A 286 5.71 -23.87 11.39
N GLU A 287 6.58 -23.33 12.23
CA GLU A 287 6.23 -22.30 13.22
C GLU A 287 5.72 -21.02 12.55
N ALA A 288 6.47 -20.51 11.58
CA ALA A 288 6.12 -19.27 10.88
C ALA A 288 4.79 -19.40 10.11
N PHE A 289 4.57 -20.51 9.39
CA PHE A 289 3.29 -20.75 8.74
C PHE A 289 2.14 -20.95 9.73
N SER A 290 2.41 -21.53 10.92
CA SER A 290 1.39 -21.63 11.98
C SER A 290 0.92 -20.26 12.43
N ARG A 291 1.85 -19.32 12.62
CA ARG A 291 1.48 -17.93 12.91
C ARG A 291 0.68 -17.29 11.77
N ALA A 292 1.09 -17.53 10.52
CA ALA A 292 0.37 -16.98 9.37
C ALA A 292 -1.10 -17.47 9.30
N VAL A 293 -1.37 -18.78 9.54
CA VAL A 293 -2.73 -19.31 9.52
C VAL A 293 -3.56 -18.97 10.77
N GLU A 294 -2.92 -18.76 11.92
CA GLU A 294 -3.58 -18.23 13.11
C GLU A 294 -4.11 -16.81 12.89
N LEU A 295 -3.31 -15.96 12.23
CA LEU A 295 -3.66 -14.58 11.93
C LEU A 295 -4.63 -14.45 10.75
N ASN A 296 -4.50 -15.33 9.76
CA ASN A 296 -5.39 -15.40 8.61
C ASN A 296 -5.84 -16.85 8.34
N PRO A 297 -6.97 -17.28 8.91
CA PRO A 297 -7.50 -18.62 8.71
C PRO A 297 -7.93 -18.94 7.26
N GLY A 298 -8.00 -17.95 6.39
CA GLY A 298 -8.27 -18.11 4.95
C GLY A 298 -7.01 -18.26 4.09
N TYR A 299 -5.82 -18.26 4.68
CA TYR A 299 -4.55 -18.26 3.96
C TYR A 299 -4.18 -19.67 3.47
N TYR A 300 -4.84 -20.16 2.40
CA TYR A 300 -4.68 -21.52 1.89
C TYR A 300 -3.24 -21.86 1.50
N GLN A 301 -2.47 -20.90 0.95
CA GLN A 301 -1.06 -21.15 0.62
C GLN A 301 -0.21 -21.42 1.87
N ALA A 302 -0.53 -20.78 3.00
CA ALA A 302 0.19 -21.01 4.26
C ALA A 302 -0.10 -22.40 4.83
N TYR A 303 -1.35 -22.89 4.72
CA TYR A 303 -1.65 -24.30 5.05
C TYR A 303 -0.89 -25.27 4.15
N TYR A 304 -0.90 -25.04 2.83
CA TYR A 304 -0.17 -25.90 1.89
C TYR A 304 1.33 -25.95 2.23
N ASN A 305 1.98 -24.81 2.41
CA ASN A 305 3.41 -24.76 2.69
C ASN A 305 3.75 -25.33 4.09
N ARG A 306 2.86 -25.15 5.08
CA ARG A 306 3.00 -25.82 6.38
C ARG A 306 2.91 -27.34 6.23
N GLY A 307 1.95 -27.80 5.44
CA GLY A 307 1.82 -29.22 5.07
C GLY A 307 3.09 -29.78 4.43
N LEU A 308 3.71 -29.03 3.48
CA LEU A 308 4.99 -29.44 2.89
C LEU A 308 6.11 -29.53 3.94
N ALA A 309 6.22 -28.54 4.81
CA ALA A 309 7.24 -28.55 5.87
C ALA A 309 7.02 -29.74 6.85
N LEU A 310 5.78 -30.07 7.16
CA LEU A 310 5.40 -31.21 8.02
C LEU A 310 5.66 -32.54 7.32
N GLU A 311 5.33 -32.68 6.04
CA GLU A 311 5.57 -33.88 5.23
C GLU A 311 7.07 -34.22 5.20
N ILE A 312 7.94 -33.21 4.95
CA ILE A 312 9.40 -33.41 4.92
C ILE A 312 9.91 -33.85 6.31
N GLN A 313 9.26 -33.44 7.40
CA GLN A 313 9.57 -33.89 8.77
C GLN A 313 9.00 -35.29 9.08
N GLY A 314 8.31 -35.96 8.14
CA GLY A 314 7.66 -37.26 8.34
C GLY A 314 6.34 -37.19 9.11
N LYS A 315 5.79 -35.99 9.37
CA LYS A 315 4.53 -35.76 10.09
C LYS A 315 3.32 -35.85 9.15
N ASN A 316 3.19 -36.98 8.46
CA ASN A 316 2.26 -37.13 7.33
C ASN A 316 0.78 -36.91 7.70
N ARG A 317 0.33 -37.27 8.93
CA ARG A 317 -1.06 -37.00 9.36
C ARG A 317 -1.36 -35.51 9.52
N GLU A 318 -0.41 -34.76 10.02
CA GLU A 318 -0.55 -33.31 10.16
C GLU A 318 -0.51 -32.63 8.79
N ALA A 319 0.38 -33.08 7.89
CA ALA A 319 0.46 -32.61 6.51
C ALA A 319 -0.84 -32.86 5.74
N GLU A 320 -1.43 -34.06 5.88
CA GLU A 320 -2.72 -34.41 5.29
C GLU A 320 -3.83 -33.45 5.74
N ALA A 321 -3.90 -33.15 7.03
CA ALA A 321 -4.89 -32.22 7.57
C ALA A 321 -4.73 -30.82 6.97
N ASP A 322 -3.51 -30.34 6.81
CA ASP A 322 -3.20 -29.03 6.22
C ASP A 322 -3.54 -28.98 4.72
N TYR A 323 -3.21 -30.01 3.94
CA TYR A 323 -3.59 -30.07 2.52
C TYR A 323 -5.11 -30.12 2.33
N ARG A 324 -5.83 -30.89 3.16
CA ARG A 324 -7.31 -30.89 3.16
C ARG A 324 -7.87 -29.52 3.53
N LYS A 325 -7.25 -28.83 4.48
CA LYS A 325 -7.65 -27.47 4.87
C LYS A 325 -7.43 -26.47 3.73
N ALA A 326 -6.26 -26.51 3.07
CA ALA A 326 -5.98 -25.68 1.90
C ALA A 326 -7.04 -25.89 0.79
N LEU A 327 -7.38 -27.14 0.47
CA LEU A 327 -8.42 -27.51 -0.51
C LEU A 327 -9.83 -27.12 -0.07
N SER A 328 -10.13 -27.10 1.22
CA SER A 328 -11.43 -26.65 1.72
C SER A 328 -11.65 -25.15 1.52
N ILE A 329 -10.55 -24.37 1.47
CA ILE A 329 -10.56 -22.92 1.23
C ILE A 329 -10.50 -22.62 -0.28
N GLN A 330 -9.59 -23.34 -0.99
CA GLN A 330 -9.37 -23.21 -2.42
C GLN A 330 -9.47 -24.57 -3.11
N PRO A 331 -10.66 -25.00 -3.56
CA PRO A 331 -10.91 -26.35 -4.08
C PRO A 331 -10.12 -26.72 -5.34
N ASP A 332 -9.76 -25.74 -6.17
CA ASP A 332 -9.01 -25.93 -7.42
C ASP A 332 -7.47 -25.78 -7.23
N TYR A 333 -6.98 -25.78 -5.99
CA TYR A 333 -5.55 -25.67 -5.71
C TYR A 333 -4.84 -27.00 -6.02
N THR A 334 -4.40 -27.13 -7.26
CA THR A 334 -3.81 -28.35 -7.83
C THR A 334 -2.63 -28.88 -7.03
N ASP A 335 -1.73 -27.99 -6.55
CA ASP A 335 -0.55 -28.42 -5.80
C ASP A 335 -0.90 -29.09 -4.47
N ALA A 336 -1.93 -28.58 -3.77
CA ALA A 336 -2.41 -29.20 -2.55
C ALA A 336 -3.09 -30.56 -2.82
N ALA A 337 -3.82 -30.68 -3.93
CA ALA A 337 -4.44 -31.95 -4.34
C ALA A 337 -3.39 -33.02 -4.64
N LEU A 338 -2.35 -32.66 -5.40
CA LEU A 338 -1.23 -33.56 -5.70
C LEU A 338 -0.45 -33.95 -4.43
N ALA A 339 -0.22 -33.02 -3.53
CA ALA A 339 0.46 -33.27 -2.26
C ALA A 339 -0.38 -34.22 -1.36
N LEU A 340 -1.69 -34.01 -1.31
CA LEU A 340 -2.61 -34.88 -0.57
C LEU A 340 -2.59 -36.31 -1.12
N GLY A 341 -2.69 -36.50 -2.45
CA GLY A 341 -2.58 -37.82 -3.11
C GLY A 341 -1.27 -38.51 -2.77
N ARG A 342 -0.16 -37.79 -2.78
CA ARG A 342 1.16 -38.32 -2.42
C ARG A 342 1.22 -38.82 -0.97
N VAL A 343 0.69 -38.08 -0.02
CA VAL A 343 0.67 -38.46 1.41
C VAL A 343 -0.26 -39.63 1.66
N LEU A 344 -1.37 -39.74 0.92
CA LEU A 344 -2.31 -40.86 1.00
C LEU A 344 -1.80 -42.14 0.28
N GLY A 345 -0.70 -42.07 -0.48
CA GLY A 345 -0.17 -43.17 -1.25
C GLY A 345 -0.95 -43.45 -2.53
N GLU A 346 -1.75 -42.51 -3.01
CA GLU A 346 -2.41 -42.57 -4.31
C GLU A 346 -1.37 -42.34 -5.42
N ARG A 347 -1.29 -43.21 -6.41
CA ARG A 347 -0.35 -43.16 -7.54
C ARG A 347 -0.96 -42.45 -8.75
#